data_a6cd3569d2d3e13c713566b1e15d3ce7
#
_entry.id   a6cd3569d2d3e13c713566b1e15d3ce7
#
_cell.length_a   1.000
_cell.length_b   1.000
_cell.length_c   1.000
_cell.angle_alpha   90.00
_cell.angle_beta   90.00
_cell.angle_gamma   90.00
#
_symmetry.space_group_name_H-M   'P 1'
#
loop_
_entity.id
_entity.type
_entity.pdbx_description
1 polymer ?
#
loop_
_entity_poly.entity_id
_entity_poly.type
_entity_poly.pdbx_seq_one_letter_code
_entity_poly.pdbx_strand_id
1 'polypeptide(L)'
;MVELLEGNPYVDEIIPWERDEYEAHSKKLHIPTMWRMWWELKAKLEPYKFDVAVDVQGRLITGLVLLASGAPIRLGLGGTKELNWLFTNYKTKPSTDHVIKRYVEVAQLLKEAVAKQADLDTPLKTADNLLEPETLNNVSAKKMYHMDFHVPSKLHTWAEEQWKTIDNHSSLNRGEVEKPLRVGLVLGTSWATKEWPQEKWYFLIKSLQYRANFVCLGGPKEATQYKPLMDSLAAEGIDQIMLNMLGKTTLQEVGALIESCDVVVTADTGALHIALALNKPVVALFGPTDPKLWGPLTGTFKVLVNDELDCLGCRKRRCPKPDQYCMSGIEPVRVKKAI
;
A
#
# COMPACT_ATOMS: atom_id res chain seq x y z
N MET A 1 7.30 -4.54 -7.16
CA MET A 1 6.39 -5.23 -6.21
C MET A 1 7.05 -6.39 -5.49
N VAL A 2 8.09 -7.01 -6.06
CA VAL A 2 8.90 -8.05 -5.38
C VAL A 2 9.44 -7.51 -4.06
N GLU A 3 10.05 -6.34 -4.07
CA GLU A 3 10.60 -5.65 -2.89
C GLU A 3 9.63 -5.52 -1.70
N LEU A 4 8.32 -5.52 -1.96
CA LEU A 4 7.31 -5.43 -0.89
C LEU A 4 7.27 -6.69 -0.01
N LEU A 5 7.63 -7.82 -0.58
CA LEU A 5 7.55 -9.14 0.06
C LEU A 5 8.92 -9.67 0.47
N GLU A 6 10.01 -9.05 0.01
CA GLU A 6 11.37 -9.47 0.36
C GLU A 6 11.62 -9.39 1.86
N GLY A 7 12.14 -10.48 2.43
CA GLY A 7 12.41 -10.58 3.85
C GLY A 7 11.17 -10.79 4.73
N ASN A 8 9.98 -10.90 4.16
CA ASN A 8 8.78 -11.22 4.93
C ASN A 8 8.87 -12.67 5.45
N PRO A 9 8.80 -12.91 6.78
CA PRO A 9 8.97 -14.24 7.37
C PRO A 9 7.85 -15.22 7.03
N TYR A 10 6.75 -14.74 6.45
CA TYR A 10 5.61 -15.56 6.02
C TYR A 10 5.64 -15.91 4.53
N VAL A 11 6.71 -15.54 3.81
CA VAL A 11 6.88 -15.79 2.39
C VAL A 11 8.13 -16.59 2.16
N ASP A 12 8.00 -17.87 1.79
CA ASP A 12 9.12 -18.77 1.52
C ASP A 12 9.83 -18.44 0.22
N GLU A 13 9.04 -18.15 -0.83
CA GLU A 13 9.59 -17.87 -2.16
C GLU A 13 8.71 -16.86 -2.94
N ILE A 14 9.37 -16.00 -3.71
CA ILE A 14 8.74 -15.03 -4.61
C ILE A 14 9.03 -15.44 -6.05
N ILE A 15 7.99 -15.78 -6.80
CA ILE A 15 8.08 -16.19 -8.18
C ILE A 15 7.63 -15.03 -9.09
N PRO A 16 8.56 -14.23 -9.63
CA PRO A 16 8.19 -13.10 -10.49
C PRO A 16 7.68 -13.59 -11.84
N TRP A 17 6.67 -12.88 -12.36
CA TRP A 17 6.12 -13.06 -13.69
C TRP A 17 5.88 -11.72 -14.38
N GLU A 18 6.19 -11.65 -15.69
CA GLU A 18 6.12 -10.43 -16.49
C GLU A 18 4.66 -10.10 -16.90
N ARG A 19 3.85 -9.79 -15.91
CA ARG A 19 2.43 -9.50 -16.08
C ARG A 19 2.17 -8.34 -17.05
N ASP A 20 2.95 -7.28 -16.94
CA ASP A 20 2.72 -6.05 -17.74
C ASP A 20 3.03 -6.31 -19.23
N GLU A 21 4.01 -7.16 -19.52
CA GLU A 21 4.30 -7.64 -20.88
C GLU A 21 3.13 -8.50 -21.42
N TYR A 22 2.63 -9.42 -20.59
CA TYR A 22 1.46 -10.23 -20.95
C TYR A 22 0.23 -9.35 -21.26
N GLU A 23 -0.04 -8.33 -20.40
CA GLU A 23 -1.15 -7.38 -20.62
C GLU A 23 -0.95 -6.55 -21.91
N ALA A 24 0.29 -6.19 -22.25
CA ALA A 24 0.60 -5.47 -23.48
C ALA A 24 0.31 -6.32 -24.74
N HIS A 25 0.68 -7.60 -24.70
CA HIS A 25 0.35 -8.56 -25.79
C HIS A 25 -1.15 -8.84 -25.87
N SER A 26 -1.84 -8.92 -24.74
CA SER A 26 -3.30 -9.09 -24.69
C SER A 26 -4.03 -7.95 -25.39
N LYS A 27 -3.64 -6.70 -25.15
CA LYS A 27 -4.20 -5.51 -25.82
C LYS A 27 -4.00 -5.51 -27.34
N LYS A 28 -2.91 -6.14 -27.81
CA LYS A 28 -2.58 -6.26 -29.23
C LYS A 28 -3.09 -7.56 -29.85
N LEU A 29 -3.80 -8.40 -29.09
CA LEU A 29 -4.32 -9.71 -29.51
C LEU A 29 -3.23 -10.66 -30.07
N HIS A 30 -2.00 -10.59 -29.54
CA HIS A 30 -0.89 -11.48 -29.90
C HIS A 30 -1.04 -12.83 -29.21
N ILE A 31 -2.06 -13.62 -29.61
CA ILE A 31 -2.45 -14.89 -28.99
C ILE A 31 -1.29 -15.90 -28.89
N PRO A 32 -0.46 -16.13 -29.93
CA PRO A 32 0.64 -17.10 -29.84
C PRO A 32 1.65 -16.74 -28.73
N THR A 33 2.00 -15.47 -28.60
CA THR A 33 2.92 -14.99 -27.54
C THR A 33 2.31 -15.15 -26.16
N MET A 34 1.03 -14.78 -25.99
CA MET A 34 0.33 -14.95 -24.72
C MET A 34 0.26 -16.42 -24.30
N TRP A 35 -0.01 -17.32 -25.27
CA TRP A 35 -0.06 -18.77 -25.04
C TRP A 35 1.29 -19.32 -24.62
N ARG A 36 2.38 -18.90 -25.30
CA ARG A 36 3.76 -19.26 -24.92
C ARG A 36 4.09 -18.80 -23.49
N MET A 37 3.88 -17.52 -23.17
CA MET A 37 4.14 -16.97 -21.83
C MET A 37 3.33 -17.70 -20.74
N TRP A 38 2.10 -18.11 -21.04
CA TRP A 38 1.30 -18.89 -20.10
C TRP A 38 1.84 -20.31 -19.88
N TRP A 39 2.32 -20.96 -20.92
CA TRP A 39 2.95 -22.28 -20.80
C TRP A 39 4.30 -22.22 -20.08
N GLU A 40 5.09 -21.18 -20.33
CA GLU A 40 6.34 -20.91 -19.59
C GLU A 40 6.05 -20.71 -18.09
N LEU A 41 5.01 -19.93 -17.75
CA LEU A 41 4.56 -19.78 -16.37
C LEU A 41 4.14 -21.12 -15.76
N LYS A 42 3.31 -21.90 -16.48
CA LYS A 42 2.85 -23.21 -16.01
C LYS A 42 4.03 -24.14 -15.74
N ALA A 43 4.98 -24.25 -16.68
CA ALA A 43 6.18 -25.08 -16.50
C ALA A 43 7.03 -24.65 -15.31
N LYS A 44 7.09 -23.31 -15.01
CA LYS A 44 7.78 -22.77 -13.86
C LYS A 44 7.07 -23.12 -12.54
N LEU A 45 5.74 -23.20 -12.52
CA LEU A 45 4.94 -23.46 -11.33
C LEU A 45 4.74 -24.96 -11.05
N GLU A 46 4.76 -25.83 -12.07
CA GLU A 46 4.48 -27.26 -11.97
C GLU A 46 5.34 -28.02 -10.95
N PRO A 47 6.66 -27.74 -10.79
CA PRO A 47 7.51 -28.45 -9.82
C PRO A 47 7.07 -28.24 -8.35
N TYR A 48 6.40 -27.14 -8.04
CA TYR A 48 5.97 -26.81 -6.67
C TYR A 48 4.81 -27.68 -6.18
N LYS A 49 3.99 -28.23 -7.10
CA LYS A 49 2.85 -29.10 -6.78
C LYS A 49 1.94 -28.49 -5.70
N PHE A 50 1.51 -27.26 -5.94
CA PHE A 50 0.68 -26.51 -5.00
C PHE A 50 -0.62 -27.25 -4.66
N ASP A 51 -0.94 -27.38 -3.38
CA ASP A 51 -2.22 -27.88 -2.90
C ASP A 51 -3.31 -26.80 -2.99
N VAL A 52 -2.92 -25.55 -2.78
CA VAL A 52 -3.82 -24.39 -2.76
C VAL A 52 -3.23 -23.22 -3.54
N ALA A 53 -4.06 -22.55 -4.32
CA ALA A 53 -3.74 -21.28 -4.94
C ALA A 53 -4.79 -20.23 -4.57
N VAL A 54 -4.33 -19.01 -4.22
CA VAL A 54 -5.20 -17.94 -3.71
C VAL A 54 -5.07 -16.70 -4.60
N ASP A 55 -6.17 -16.17 -5.09
CA ASP A 55 -6.21 -14.90 -5.83
C ASP A 55 -6.96 -13.84 -5.04
N VAL A 56 -6.23 -12.81 -4.61
CA VAL A 56 -6.77 -11.63 -3.90
C VAL A 56 -7.03 -10.43 -4.83
N GLN A 57 -6.71 -10.53 -6.12
CA GLN A 57 -6.96 -9.44 -7.08
C GLN A 57 -8.29 -9.59 -7.82
N GLY A 58 -8.67 -10.81 -8.14
CA GLY A 58 -9.93 -11.12 -8.81
C GLY A 58 -10.00 -10.66 -10.27
N ARG A 59 -8.85 -10.62 -10.99
CA ARG A 59 -8.77 -10.26 -12.41
C ARG A 59 -8.71 -11.49 -13.30
N LEU A 60 -9.07 -11.33 -14.57
CA LEU A 60 -8.97 -12.43 -15.55
C LEU A 60 -7.53 -12.99 -15.60
N ILE A 61 -6.55 -12.10 -15.66
CA ILE A 61 -5.14 -12.48 -15.75
C ILE A 61 -4.65 -13.26 -14.51
N THR A 62 -5.08 -12.87 -13.31
CA THR A 62 -4.74 -13.61 -12.08
C THR A 62 -5.46 -14.95 -12.00
N GLY A 63 -6.64 -15.07 -12.60
CA GLY A 63 -7.33 -16.35 -12.81
C GLY A 63 -6.54 -17.31 -13.69
N LEU A 64 -5.89 -16.82 -14.75
CA LEU A 64 -5.00 -17.63 -15.59
C LEU A 64 -3.76 -18.13 -14.81
N VAL A 65 -3.24 -17.33 -13.87
CA VAL A 65 -2.15 -17.75 -12.96
C VAL A 65 -2.64 -18.87 -12.03
N LEU A 66 -3.85 -18.75 -11.46
CA LEU A 66 -4.46 -19.83 -10.67
C LEU A 66 -4.54 -21.14 -11.47
N LEU A 67 -4.96 -21.07 -12.72
CA LEU A 67 -5.03 -22.25 -13.57
C LEU A 67 -3.64 -22.83 -13.86
N ALA A 68 -2.64 -21.97 -14.12
CA ALA A 68 -1.26 -22.39 -14.38
C ALA A 68 -0.62 -23.08 -13.17
N SER A 69 -1.01 -22.73 -11.93
CA SER A 69 -0.50 -23.35 -10.70
C SER A 69 -0.81 -24.85 -10.60
N GLY A 70 -1.85 -25.33 -11.28
CA GLY A 70 -2.29 -26.71 -11.18
C GLY A 70 -2.93 -27.09 -9.85
N ALA A 71 -3.10 -26.14 -8.91
CA ALA A 71 -3.63 -26.39 -7.58
C ALA A 71 -5.07 -26.93 -7.65
N PRO A 72 -5.42 -27.98 -6.90
CA PRO A 72 -6.78 -28.52 -6.82
C PRO A 72 -7.73 -27.56 -6.11
N ILE A 73 -7.26 -26.83 -5.09
CA ILE A 73 -8.02 -25.80 -4.39
C ILE A 73 -7.62 -24.43 -4.93
N ARG A 74 -8.55 -23.73 -5.56
CA ARG A 74 -8.33 -22.40 -6.11
C ARG A 74 -9.34 -21.42 -5.52
N LEU A 75 -8.83 -20.55 -4.65
CA LEU A 75 -9.60 -19.57 -3.87
C LEU A 75 -9.58 -18.18 -4.55
N GLY A 76 -10.68 -17.46 -4.47
CA GLY A 76 -10.76 -16.11 -4.99
C GLY A 76 -11.85 -15.25 -4.36
N LEU A 77 -11.81 -13.96 -4.70
CA LEU A 77 -12.81 -12.99 -4.30
C LEU A 77 -14.11 -13.17 -5.10
N GLY A 78 -15.24 -13.17 -4.41
CA GLY A 78 -16.54 -13.10 -5.02
C GLY A 78 -16.89 -11.73 -5.58
N GLY A 79 -17.82 -11.68 -6.55
CA GLY A 79 -18.29 -10.41 -7.14
C GLY A 79 -17.28 -9.69 -8.03
N THR A 80 -16.26 -10.38 -8.53
CA THR A 80 -15.28 -9.83 -9.46
C THR A 80 -15.86 -9.65 -10.86
N LYS A 81 -15.42 -8.59 -11.58
CA LYS A 81 -16.03 -8.21 -12.89
C LYS A 81 -15.40 -8.89 -14.10
N GLU A 82 -14.18 -9.43 -13.97
CA GLU A 82 -13.35 -9.87 -15.11
C GLU A 82 -13.37 -11.40 -15.32
N LEU A 83 -14.51 -12.08 -15.14
CA LEU A 83 -14.65 -13.53 -15.34
C LEU A 83 -13.68 -14.40 -14.51
N ASN A 84 -13.01 -13.85 -13.51
CA ASN A 84 -12.08 -14.57 -12.63
C ASN A 84 -12.73 -15.80 -11.96
N TRP A 85 -14.04 -15.73 -11.72
CA TRP A 85 -14.85 -16.79 -11.14
C TRP A 85 -14.83 -18.11 -11.94
N LEU A 86 -14.41 -18.10 -13.21
CA LEU A 86 -14.24 -19.31 -14.03
C LEU A 86 -13.02 -20.13 -13.58
N PHE A 87 -12.05 -19.52 -12.93
CA PHE A 87 -10.78 -20.15 -12.56
C PHE A 87 -10.73 -20.53 -11.07
N THR A 88 -11.68 -20.06 -10.28
CA THR A 88 -11.81 -20.35 -8.85
C THR A 88 -12.88 -21.40 -8.60
N ASN A 89 -12.58 -22.43 -7.81
CA ASN A 89 -13.58 -23.42 -7.37
C ASN A 89 -14.14 -23.10 -5.99
N TYR A 90 -13.46 -22.23 -5.22
CA TYR A 90 -13.95 -21.64 -3.97
C TYR A 90 -13.89 -20.12 -4.05
N LYS A 91 -14.95 -19.42 -3.64
CA LYS A 91 -15.02 -17.96 -3.71
C LYS A 91 -15.81 -17.40 -2.54
N THR A 92 -15.41 -16.22 -2.05
CA THR A 92 -16.17 -15.49 -1.04
C THR A 92 -17.52 -15.02 -1.61
N LYS A 93 -18.44 -14.64 -0.75
CA LYS A 93 -19.66 -13.93 -1.19
C LYS A 93 -19.28 -12.55 -1.72
N PRO A 94 -20.02 -12.02 -2.72
CA PRO A 94 -19.85 -10.63 -3.12
C PRO A 94 -20.05 -9.72 -1.91
N SER A 95 -19.07 -8.86 -1.64
CA SER A 95 -19.12 -7.94 -0.51
C SER A 95 -18.69 -6.54 -0.95
N THR A 96 -19.30 -5.54 -0.37
CA THR A 96 -18.93 -4.11 -0.47
C THR A 96 -18.14 -3.64 0.74
N ASP A 97 -17.75 -4.56 1.63
CA ASP A 97 -16.98 -4.26 2.81
C ASP A 97 -15.56 -3.79 2.51
N HIS A 98 -14.89 -3.34 3.55
CA HIS A 98 -13.51 -2.88 3.50
C HIS A 98 -12.59 -3.94 2.86
N VAL A 99 -11.66 -3.50 2.01
CA VAL A 99 -10.80 -4.39 1.21
C VAL A 99 -10.04 -5.40 2.07
N ILE A 100 -9.50 -4.99 3.22
CA ILE A 100 -8.78 -5.90 4.14
C ILE A 100 -9.72 -6.99 4.68
N LYS A 101 -10.96 -6.64 5.04
CA LYS A 101 -11.95 -7.63 5.51
C LYS A 101 -12.21 -8.69 4.45
N ARG A 102 -12.35 -8.27 3.20
CA ARG A 102 -12.54 -9.19 2.05
C ARG A 102 -11.35 -10.13 1.86
N TYR A 103 -10.12 -9.68 2.11
CA TYR A 103 -8.94 -10.56 2.06
C TYR A 103 -8.92 -11.57 3.22
N VAL A 104 -9.32 -11.15 4.41
CA VAL A 104 -9.48 -12.05 5.56
C VAL A 104 -10.57 -13.10 5.32
N GLU A 105 -11.68 -12.74 4.66
CA GLU A 105 -12.72 -13.70 4.25
C GLU A 105 -12.17 -14.79 3.32
N VAL A 106 -11.24 -14.47 2.41
CA VAL A 106 -10.58 -15.49 1.57
C VAL A 106 -9.74 -16.45 2.42
N ALA A 107 -9.02 -15.93 3.42
CA ALA A 107 -8.26 -16.77 4.36
C ALA A 107 -9.16 -17.66 5.22
N GLN A 108 -10.33 -17.17 5.62
CA GLN A 108 -11.34 -17.99 6.34
C GLN A 108 -11.92 -19.09 5.44
N LEU A 109 -12.19 -18.75 4.17
CA LEU A 109 -12.68 -19.72 3.17
C LEU A 109 -11.67 -20.85 2.92
N LEU A 110 -10.37 -20.60 3.08
CA LEU A 110 -9.33 -21.62 2.95
C LEU A 110 -9.57 -22.79 3.92
N LYS A 111 -9.91 -22.50 5.19
CA LYS A 111 -10.19 -23.55 6.18
C LYS A 111 -11.35 -24.46 5.75
N GLU A 112 -12.42 -23.83 5.26
CA GLU A 112 -13.61 -24.59 4.80
C GLU A 112 -13.28 -25.45 3.57
N ALA A 113 -12.46 -24.91 2.65
CA ALA A 113 -12.06 -25.59 1.44
C ALA A 113 -11.16 -26.80 1.74
N VAL A 114 -10.20 -26.63 2.64
CA VAL A 114 -9.29 -27.71 3.07
C VAL A 114 -10.04 -28.81 3.80
N ALA A 115 -10.95 -28.46 4.73
CA ALA A 115 -11.76 -29.44 5.44
C ALA A 115 -12.62 -30.29 4.48
N LYS A 116 -13.27 -29.66 3.50
CA LYS A 116 -14.06 -30.36 2.48
C LYS A 116 -13.21 -31.28 1.58
N GLN A 117 -11.96 -30.89 1.30
CA GLN A 117 -11.06 -31.69 0.48
C GLN A 117 -10.53 -32.91 1.26
N ALA A 118 -10.33 -32.78 2.55
CA ALA A 118 -9.92 -33.89 3.43
C ALA A 118 -10.99 -35.00 3.47
N ASP A 119 -12.28 -34.67 3.39
CA ASP A 119 -13.38 -35.61 3.32
C ASP A 119 -13.46 -36.38 1.97
N LEU A 120 -12.69 -35.95 0.95
CA LEU A 120 -12.69 -36.53 -0.40
C LEU A 120 -11.53 -37.50 -0.68
N ASP A 121 -10.91 -38.11 0.35
CA ASP A 121 -9.81 -39.10 0.25
C ASP A 121 -8.56 -38.68 -0.53
N THR A 122 -8.35 -37.37 -0.73
CA THR A 122 -7.12 -36.84 -1.32
C THR A 122 -6.26 -36.24 -0.21
N PRO A 123 -5.22 -36.93 0.31
CA PRO A 123 -4.40 -36.41 1.41
C PRO A 123 -3.68 -35.13 0.96
N LEU A 124 -4.01 -34.00 1.56
CA LEU A 124 -3.23 -32.78 1.48
C LEU A 124 -1.92 -32.99 2.25
N LYS A 125 -0.78 -32.79 1.62
CA LYS A 125 0.56 -33.05 2.21
C LYS A 125 0.87 -32.19 3.43
N THR A 126 0.05 -31.17 3.72
CA THR A 126 0.32 -30.12 4.69
C THR A 126 -0.83 -29.83 5.65
N ALA A 127 -1.83 -30.72 5.76
CA ALA A 127 -3.00 -30.48 6.63
C ALA A 127 -2.64 -30.29 8.12
N ASP A 128 -1.56 -30.89 8.59
CA ASP A 128 -1.14 -30.85 9.98
C ASP A 128 -0.56 -29.51 10.44
N ASN A 129 -0.20 -28.61 9.49
CA ASN A 129 0.38 -27.29 9.79
C ASN A 129 -0.53 -26.10 9.44
N LEU A 130 -1.72 -26.34 8.91
CA LEU A 130 -2.69 -25.28 8.63
C LEU A 130 -3.43 -24.90 9.91
N LEU A 131 -3.04 -23.77 10.47
CA LEU A 131 -3.66 -22.97 11.54
C LEU A 131 -4.68 -23.74 12.40
N GLU A 132 -4.30 -24.08 13.63
CA GLU A 132 -5.21 -24.58 14.65
C GLU A 132 -6.52 -23.77 14.68
N PRO A 133 -7.70 -24.42 14.69
CA PRO A 133 -9.00 -23.74 14.66
C PRO A 133 -9.18 -22.70 15.76
N GLU A 134 -8.50 -22.88 16.91
CA GLU A 134 -8.58 -21.97 18.05
C GLU A 134 -7.87 -20.64 17.84
N THR A 135 -6.85 -20.57 16.96
CA THR A 135 -6.04 -19.36 16.79
C THR A 135 -6.78 -18.21 16.12
N LEU A 136 -7.74 -18.47 15.23
CA LEU A 136 -8.48 -17.38 14.57
C LEU A 136 -9.71 -16.91 15.35
N ASN A 137 -10.33 -17.77 16.16
CA ASN A 137 -11.49 -17.37 16.96
C ASN A 137 -11.12 -16.48 18.15
N ASN A 138 -9.86 -16.54 18.61
CA ASN A 138 -9.35 -15.77 19.75
C ASN A 138 -8.49 -14.57 19.34
N VAL A 139 -8.28 -14.30 18.03
CA VAL A 139 -7.53 -13.15 17.56
C VAL A 139 -8.39 -11.90 17.67
N SER A 140 -7.95 -10.91 18.44
CA SER A 140 -8.63 -9.60 18.48
C SER A 140 -8.73 -9.00 17.09
N ALA A 141 -9.79 -8.25 16.78
CA ALA A 141 -9.98 -7.58 15.49
C ALA A 141 -8.75 -6.73 15.11
N LYS A 142 -8.07 -6.13 16.09
CA LYS A 142 -6.84 -5.38 15.91
C LYS A 142 -5.71 -6.24 15.32
N LYS A 143 -5.55 -7.47 15.80
CA LYS A 143 -4.53 -8.41 15.29
C LYS A 143 -4.93 -9.01 13.94
N MET A 144 -6.22 -9.30 13.74
CA MET A 144 -6.76 -9.90 12.52
C MET A 144 -6.61 -9.00 11.29
N TYR A 145 -6.69 -7.67 11.45
CA TYR A 145 -6.60 -6.69 10.37
C TYR A 145 -5.26 -5.95 10.33
N HIS A 146 -4.28 -6.39 11.13
CA HIS A 146 -2.93 -5.85 11.08
C HIS A 146 -2.26 -6.25 9.78
N MET A 147 -1.53 -5.31 9.18
CA MET A 147 -0.68 -5.54 8.02
C MET A 147 0.76 -5.59 8.49
N ASP A 148 1.58 -6.43 7.86
CA ASP A 148 3.01 -6.50 8.13
C ASP A 148 3.80 -5.95 6.96
N PHE A 149 4.85 -5.20 7.28
CA PHE A 149 5.87 -4.76 6.33
C PHE A 149 7.24 -4.96 6.98
N HIS A 150 8.10 -5.71 6.32
CA HIS A 150 9.43 -6.00 6.86
C HIS A 150 10.45 -4.97 6.37
N VAL A 151 11.14 -4.33 7.30
CA VAL A 151 12.27 -3.44 7.03
C VAL A 151 13.56 -4.18 7.38
N PRO A 152 14.47 -4.43 6.43
CA PRO A 152 15.76 -5.05 6.72
C PRO A 152 16.59 -4.22 7.71
N SER A 153 17.22 -4.87 8.68
CA SER A 153 17.96 -4.19 9.78
C SER A 153 19.01 -3.19 9.30
N LYS A 154 19.68 -3.46 8.17
CA LYS A 154 20.64 -2.53 7.55
C LYS A 154 20.03 -1.19 7.16
N LEU A 155 18.73 -1.17 6.83
CA LEU A 155 18.04 0.05 6.41
C LEU A 155 17.61 0.93 7.59
N HIS A 156 17.51 0.40 8.81
CA HIS A 156 17.31 1.24 10.00
C HIS A 156 18.50 2.17 10.21
N THR A 157 19.73 1.62 10.16
CA THR A 157 20.96 2.42 10.25
C THR A 157 21.06 3.44 9.13
N TRP A 158 20.79 3.02 7.89
CA TRP A 158 20.77 3.91 6.73
C TRP A 158 19.78 5.07 6.89
N ALA A 159 18.55 4.80 7.35
CA ALA A 159 17.55 5.86 7.56
C ALA A 159 18.01 6.88 8.62
N GLU A 160 18.60 6.41 9.73
CA GLU A 160 19.16 7.31 10.77
C GLU A 160 20.35 8.13 10.22
N GLU A 161 21.18 7.57 9.35
CA GLU A 161 22.25 8.32 8.68
C GLU A 161 21.68 9.43 7.77
N GLN A 162 20.56 9.18 7.07
CA GLN A 162 19.91 10.24 6.29
C GLN A 162 19.44 11.39 7.20
N TRP A 163 18.79 11.11 8.33
CA TRP A 163 18.34 12.15 9.25
C TRP A 163 19.49 12.97 9.81
N LYS A 164 20.66 12.39 10.13
CA LYS A 164 21.84 13.10 10.60
C LYS A 164 22.32 14.19 9.64
N THR A 165 22.04 14.07 8.34
CA THR A 165 22.43 15.08 7.35
C THR A 165 21.73 16.42 7.56
N ILE A 166 20.53 16.42 8.16
CA ILE A 166 19.74 17.62 8.44
C ILE A 166 19.68 17.96 9.94
N ASP A 167 19.87 17.01 10.84
CA ASP A 167 19.84 17.23 12.28
C ASP A 167 20.97 18.20 12.72
N ASN A 168 22.11 18.20 12.02
CA ASN A 168 23.24 19.09 12.28
C ASN A 168 22.98 20.56 11.84
N HIS A 169 21.98 20.80 11.00
CA HIS A 169 21.59 22.13 10.53
C HIS A 169 20.47 22.77 11.40
N SER A 170 20.06 22.11 12.47
CA SER A 170 18.97 22.57 13.34
C SER A 170 19.31 23.82 14.20
N SER A 171 20.39 24.54 13.88
CA SER A 171 20.75 25.84 14.45
C SER A 171 19.85 27.02 14.00
N LEU A 172 18.84 26.77 13.15
CA LEU A 172 17.74 27.71 12.96
C LEU A 172 17.09 27.94 14.33
N ASN A 173 17.01 29.21 14.78
CA ASN A 173 16.45 29.70 16.04
C ASN A 173 15.12 29.00 16.42
N ARG A 174 15.18 27.72 16.84
CA ARG A 174 14.01 26.89 17.19
C ARG A 174 13.56 27.09 18.64
N GLY A 175 14.20 27.99 19.39
CA GLY A 175 13.94 28.17 20.83
C GLY A 175 14.27 26.91 21.63
N GLU A 176 13.46 26.57 22.62
CA GLU A 176 13.67 25.47 23.58
C GLU A 176 13.16 24.09 23.04
N VAL A 177 13.00 23.89 21.72
CA VAL A 177 12.58 22.59 21.18
C VAL A 177 13.78 21.63 21.20
N GLU A 178 13.87 20.83 22.23
CA GLU A 178 14.97 19.86 22.41
C GLU A 178 15.07 18.83 21.28
N LYS A 179 13.94 18.38 20.73
CA LYS A 179 13.90 17.39 19.63
C LYS A 179 12.77 17.72 18.65
N PRO A 180 13.08 18.11 17.41
CA PRO A 180 12.05 18.32 16.39
C PRO A 180 11.36 16.99 16.01
N LEU A 181 10.06 17.07 15.71
CA LEU A 181 9.30 15.92 15.18
C LEU A 181 9.86 15.53 13.79
N ARG A 182 10.01 14.26 13.55
CA ARG A 182 10.29 13.71 12.21
C ARG A 182 8.97 13.43 11.50
N VAL A 183 8.67 14.22 10.49
CA VAL A 183 7.40 14.14 9.74
C VAL A 183 7.63 13.60 8.33
N GLY A 184 7.03 12.45 8.04
CA GLY A 184 7.02 11.89 6.70
C GLY A 184 5.93 12.53 5.85
N LEU A 185 6.28 13.07 4.68
CA LEU A 185 5.37 13.69 3.72
C LEU A 185 5.36 12.86 2.45
N VAL A 186 4.28 12.11 2.20
CA VAL A 186 4.10 11.35 0.96
C VAL A 186 3.36 12.21 -0.04
N LEU A 187 4.11 12.83 -0.95
CA LEU A 187 3.59 13.84 -1.86
C LEU A 187 2.84 13.25 -3.05
N GLY A 188 3.31 12.09 -3.53
CA GLY A 188 2.80 11.49 -4.76
C GLY A 188 1.65 10.53 -4.58
N THR A 189 0.88 10.38 -5.64
CA THR A 189 -0.19 9.39 -5.74
C THR A 189 -0.28 8.83 -7.16
N SER A 190 -0.87 7.62 -7.30
CA SER A 190 -1.13 7.03 -8.63
C SER A 190 -2.24 7.72 -9.43
N TRP A 191 -3.07 8.57 -8.79
CA TRP A 191 -4.18 9.29 -9.41
C TRP A 191 -4.03 10.78 -9.10
N ALA A 192 -3.96 11.62 -10.13
CA ALA A 192 -3.92 13.07 -9.97
C ALA A 192 -5.06 13.62 -9.09
N THR A 193 -6.23 12.97 -9.12
CA THR A 193 -7.38 13.36 -8.30
C THR A 193 -7.21 13.07 -6.79
N LYS A 194 -6.20 12.33 -6.38
CA LYS A 194 -5.86 12.10 -4.96
C LYS A 194 -4.77 13.05 -4.46
N GLU A 195 -4.15 13.80 -5.36
CA GLU A 195 -3.05 14.70 -4.99
C GLU A 195 -3.57 15.87 -4.17
N TRP A 196 -2.91 16.13 -3.06
CA TRP A 196 -3.11 17.35 -2.29
C TRP A 196 -2.31 18.47 -2.96
N PRO A 197 -2.87 19.69 -3.15
CA PRO A 197 -2.20 20.77 -3.88
C PRO A 197 -0.82 21.11 -3.30
N GLN A 198 0.16 21.42 -4.19
CA GLN A 198 1.53 21.77 -3.78
C GLN A 198 1.56 22.99 -2.84
N GLU A 199 0.69 23.95 -3.08
CA GLU A 199 0.52 25.13 -2.23
C GLU A 199 0.12 24.74 -0.79
N LYS A 200 -0.73 23.72 -0.62
CA LYS A 200 -1.15 23.25 0.71
C LYS A 200 0.01 22.54 1.43
N TRP A 201 0.83 21.77 0.72
CA TRP A 201 2.07 21.21 1.25
C TRP A 201 3.04 22.30 1.70
N TYR A 202 3.24 23.33 0.87
CA TYR A 202 4.08 24.48 1.21
C TYR A 202 3.65 25.13 2.53
N PHE A 203 2.36 25.47 2.66
CA PHE A 203 1.84 26.11 3.88
C PHE A 203 1.93 25.19 5.12
N LEU A 204 1.71 23.88 4.96
CA LEU A 204 1.89 22.92 6.05
C LEU A 204 3.34 22.92 6.54
N ILE A 205 4.30 22.72 5.64
CA ILE A 205 5.74 22.67 5.95
C ILE A 205 6.17 23.98 6.63
N LYS A 206 5.83 25.12 6.02
CA LYS A 206 6.13 26.45 6.57
C LYS A 206 5.55 26.65 7.98
N SER A 207 4.34 26.17 8.21
CA SER A 207 3.69 26.29 9.52
C SER A 207 4.33 25.45 10.64
N LEU A 208 5.11 24.43 10.26
CA LEU A 208 5.76 23.48 11.17
C LEU A 208 7.29 23.63 11.22
N GLN A 209 7.91 24.53 10.41
CA GLN A 209 9.35 24.61 10.18
C GLN A 209 10.20 24.74 11.47
N TYR A 210 9.64 25.32 12.53
CA TYR A 210 10.34 25.47 13.81
C TYR A 210 10.16 24.26 14.75
N ARG A 211 9.29 23.30 14.40
CA ARG A 211 8.91 22.18 15.28
C ARG A 211 9.19 20.81 14.68
N ALA A 212 9.47 20.74 13.38
CA ALA A 212 9.62 19.49 12.67
C ALA A 212 10.80 19.50 11.69
N ASN A 213 11.37 18.33 11.47
CA ASN A 213 12.17 17.94 10.31
C ASN A 213 11.30 17.09 9.39
N PHE A 214 11.53 17.16 8.09
CA PHE A 214 10.68 16.51 7.11
C PHE A 214 11.44 15.54 6.24
N VAL A 215 10.79 14.45 5.83
CA VAL A 215 11.22 13.64 4.69
C VAL A 215 10.13 13.64 3.63
N CYS A 216 10.47 14.05 2.40
CA CYS A 216 9.57 14.03 1.25
C CYS A 216 9.76 12.74 0.48
N LEU A 217 8.68 11.95 0.38
CA LEU A 217 8.64 10.63 -0.25
C LEU A 217 7.75 10.64 -1.50
N GLY A 218 8.19 9.96 -2.54
CA GLY A 218 7.50 9.82 -3.83
C GLY A 218 8.40 9.19 -4.87
N GLY A 219 7.84 8.80 -6.02
CA GLY A 219 8.60 8.18 -7.10
C GLY A 219 9.30 9.20 -8.02
N PRO A 220 9.95 8.72 -9.11
CA PRO A 220 10.64 9.59 -10.07
C PRO A 220 9.74 10.63 -10.75
N LYS A 221 8.47 10.32 -10.97
CA LYS A 221 7.50 11.26 -11.51
C LYS A 221 7.30 12.45 -10.57
N GLU A 222 7.20 12.16 -9.28
CA GLU A 222 7.00 13.17 -8.23
C GLU A 222 8.24 14.05 -8.06
N ALA A 223 9.45 13.53 -8.29
CA ALA A 223 10.68 14.33 -8.26
C ALA A 223 10.62 15.50 -9.26
N THR A 224 10.09 15.27 -10.45
CA THR A 224 9.90 16.32 -11.46
C THR A 224 8.70 17.21 -11.11
N GLN A 225 7.59 16.61 -10.73
CA GLN A 225 6.33 17.30 -10.47
C GLN A 225 6.42 18.29 -9.30
N TYR A 226 7.11 17.92 -8.23
CA TYR A 226 7.25 18.71 -7.00
C TYR A 226 8.52 19.56 -6.96
N LYS A 227 9.30 19.59 -8.05
CA LYS A 227 10.48 20.46 -8.13
C LYS A 227 10.17 21.92 -7.82
N PRO A 228 9.08 22.56 -8.34
CA PRO A 228 8.76 23.94 -8.01
C PRO A 228 8.50 24.17 -6.52
N LEU A 229 7.88 23.21 -5.84
CA LEU A 229 7.68 23.26 -4.38
C LEU A 229 9.03 23.22 -3.65
N MET A 230 9.92 22.30 -4.04
CA MET A 230 11.25 22.17 -3.42
C MET A 230 12.09 23.43 -3.64
N ASP A 231 12.07 23.99 -4.86
CA ASP A 231 12.78 25.23 -5.19
C ASP A 231 12.26 26.42 -4.34
N SER A 232 10.95 26.53 -4.14
CA SER A 232 10.34 27.57 -3.31
C SER A 232 10.74 27.46 -1.83
N LEU A 233 10.77 26.24 -1.29
CA LEU A 233 11.18 25.99 0.08
C LEU A 233 12.68 26.26 0.28
N ALA A 234 13.51 25.91 -0.69
CA ALA A 234 14.94 26.18 -0.68
C ALA A 234 15.25 27.68 -0.72
N ALA A 235 14.49 28.46 -1.51
CA ALA A 235 14.64 29.91 -1.55
C ALA A 235 14.40 30.60 -0.17
N GLU A 236 13.68 29.91 0.73
CA GLU A 236 13.45 30.38 2.10
C GLU A 236 14.37 29.70 3.14
N GLY A 237 15.31 28.83 2.71
CA GLY A 237 16.21 28.10 3.60
C GLY A 237 15.56 26.96 4.38
N ILE A 238 14.32 26.57 4.00
CA ILE A 238 13.56 25.49 4.66
C ILE A 238 14.09 24.11 4.25
N ASP A 239 14.78 24.00 3.13
CA ASP A 239 15.44 22.77 2.65
C ASP A 239 16.43 22.18 3.65
N GLN A 240 17.03 23.03 4.53
CA GLN A 240 17.98 22.61 5.57
C GLN A 240 17.36 21.66 6.62
N ILE A 241 16.05 21.59 6.70
CA ILE A 241 15.29 20.72 7.62
C ILE A 241 14.51 19.63 6.86
N MET A 242 14.88 19.41 5.60
CA MET A 242 14.14 18.52 4.71
C MET A 242 15.04 17.50 4.03
N LEU A 243 14.70 16.23 4.16
CA LEU A 243 15.23 15.16 3.34
C LEU A 243 14.39 15.04 2.06
N ASN A 244 14.89 15.55 0.95
CA ASN A 244 14.23 15.35 -0.35
C ASN A 244 14.62 13.99 -0.92
N MET A 245 13.76 12.97 -0.72
CA MET A 245 13.94 11.60 -1.18
C MET A 245 13.05 11.25 -2.39
N LEU A 246 12.46 12.24 -3.05
CA LEU A 246 11.62 12.04 -4.24
C LEU A 246 12.43 11.37 -5.36
N GLY A 247 12.00 10.20 -5.79
CA GLY A 247 12.63 9.41 -6.86
C GLY A 247 13.99 8.81 -6.53
N LYS A 248 14.41 8.82 -5.26
CA LYS A 248 15.74 8.39 -4.83
C LYS A 248 15.74 7.11 -4.00
N THR A 249 14.59 6.53 -3.74
CA THR A 249 14.43 5.42 -2.81
C THR A 249 13.78 4.20 -3.46
N THR A 250 14.21 3.03 -3.05
CA THR A 250 13.48 1.78 -3.20
C THR A 250 12.29 1.73 -2.24
N LEU A 251 11.40 0.78 -2.42
CA LEU A 251 10.23 0.64 -1.54
C LEU A 251 10.62 0.25 -0.11
N GLN A 252 11.68 -0.54 0.06
CA GLN A 252 12.23 -0.91 1.36
C GLN A 252 12.84 0.30 2.09
N GLU A 253 13.55 1.17 1.38
CA GLU A 253 14.08 2.43 1.93
C GLU A 253 12.96 3.41 2.31
N VAL A 254 11.87 3.47 1.50
CA VAL A 254 10.65 4.21 1.88
C VAL A 254 10.10 3.69 3.21
N GLY A 255 10.02 2.36 3.38
CA GLY A 255 9.60 1.75 4.63
C GLY A 255 10.48 2.15 5.81
N ALA A 256 11.80 2.11 5.66
CA ALA A 256 12.77 2.48 6.69
C ALA A 256 12.64 3.97 7.09
N LEU A 257 12.48 4.86 6.12
CA LEU A 257 12.26 6.28 6.39
C LEU A 257 10.91 6.52 7.08
N ILE A 258 9.84 5.85 6.66
CA ILE A 258 8.53 5.90 7.32
C ILE A 258 8.64 5.42 8.78
N GLU A 259 9.34 4.31 9.01
CA GLU A 259 9.52 3.73 10.34
C GLU A 259 10.28 4.68 11.28
N SER A 260 11.21 5.47 10.76
CA SER A 260 11.98 6.46 11.51
C SER A 260 11.22 7.78 11.78
N CYS A 261 10.03 7.97 11.19
CA CYS A 261 9.17 9.14 11.44
C CYS A 261 8.35 9.00 12.72
N ASP A 262 8.02 10.12 13.34
CA ASP A 262 7.07 10.21 14.45
C ASP A 262 5.63 10.20 13.95
N VAL A 263 5.38 10.79 12.76
CA VAL A 263 4.08 10.83 12.09
C VAL A 263 4.24 10.91 10.58
N VAL A 264 3.30 10.35 9.84
CA VAL A 264 3.27 10.38 8.37
C VAL A 264 2.01 11.07 7.87
N VAL A 265 2.16 12.01 6.95
CA VAL A 265 1.05 12.65 6.24
C VAL A 265 1.02 12.11 4.82
N THR A 266 -0.10 11.53 4.40
CA THR A 266 -0.23 10.87 3.09
C THR A 266 -1.67 10.90 2.59
N ALA A 267 -1.84 10.86 1.28
CA ALA A 267 -3.14 10.52 0.71
C ALA A 267 -3.36 8.99 0.71
N ASP A 268 -4.48 8.52 0.15
CA ASP A 268 -4.75 7.09 -0.07
C ASP A 268 -3.78 6.51 -1.11
N THR A 269 -2.66 5.96 -0.62
CA THR A 269 -1.54 5.40 -1.41
C THR A 269 -0.98 4.14 -0.77
N GLY A 270 -0.06 3.45 -1.45
CA GLY A 270 0.67 2.32 -0.87
C GLY A 270 1.44 2.69 0.41
N ALA A 271 2.00 3.90 0.48
CA ALA A 271 2.74 4.37 1.64
C ALA A 271 1.85 4.56 2.90
N LEU A 272 0.55 4.87 2.74
CA LEU A 272 -0.42 4.83 3.83
C LEU A 272 -0.43 3.44 4.50
N HIS A 273 -0.54 2.41 3.70
CA HIS A 273 -0.61 1.04 4.20
C HIS A 273 0.72 0.56 4.77
N ILE A 274 1.86 1.00 4.22
CA ILE A 274 3.19 0.74 4.79
C ILE A 274 3.32 1.39 6.16
N ALA A 275 2.92 2.66 6.30
CA ALA A 275 2.98 3.36 7.58
C ALA A 275 2.11 2.68 8.66
N LEU A 276 0.92 2.21 8.29
CA LEU A 276 0.04 1.45 9.19
C LEU A 276 0.63 0.09 9.56
N ALA A 277 1.24 -0.61 8.60
CA ALA A 277 1.91 -1.89 8.84
C ALA A 277 3.10 -1.74 9.81
N LEU A 278 3.79 -0.61 9.74
CA LEU A 278 4.88 -0.23 10.65
C LEU A 278 4.39 0.42 11.96
N ASN A 279 3.09 0.40 12.23
CA ASN A 279 2.46 0.99 13.42
C ASN A 279 2.78 2.49 13.63
N LYS A 280 3.02 3.24 12.55
CA LYS A 280 3.28 4.67 12.64
C LYS A 280 1.97 5.46 12.71
N PRO A 281 1.93 6.56 13.50
CA PRO A 281 0.85 7.52 13.46
C PRO A 281 0.68 8.12 12.06
N VAL A 282 -0.56 8.17 11.56
CA VAL A 282 -0.84 8.64 10.19
C VAL A 282 -1.92 9.71 10.17
N VAL A 283 -1.66 10.78 9.43
CA VAL A 283 -2.69 11.71 8.96
C VAL A 283 -3.00 11.40 7.50
N ALA A 284 -4.16 10.79 7.26
CA ALA A 284 -4.56 10.28 5.95
C ALA A 284 -5.56 11.23 5.28
N LEU A 285 -5.21 11.71 4.08
CA LEU A 285 -6.03 12.64 3.29
C LEU A 285 -6.85 11.86 2.27
N PHE A 286 -8.17 11.96 2.35
CA PHE A 286 -9.09 11.25 1.47
C PHE A 286 -9.99 12.23 0.70
N GLY A 287 -10.26 11.91 -0.56
CA GLY A 287 -11.13 12.69 -1.42
C GLY A 287 -11.93 11.80 -2.37
N PRO A 288 -11.38 11.42 -3.54
CA PRO A 288 -12.09 10.60 -4.53
C PRO A 288 -12.24 9.13 -4.13
N THR A 289 -11.53 8.67 -3.12
CA THR A 289 -11.67 7.32 -2.55
C THR A 289 -12.38 7.36 -1.22
N ASP A 290 -13.21 6.36 -0.94
CA ASP A 290 -13.99 6.26 0.29
C ASP A 290 -13.11 5.64 1.41
N PRO A 291 -12.86 6.38 2.50
CA PRO A 291 -12.08 5.85 3.62
C PRO A 291 -12.74 4.66 4.32
N LYS A 292 -14.06 4.48 4.21
CA LYS A 292 -14.76 3.30 4.73
C LYS A 292 -14.36 2.01 4.02
N LEU A 293 -13.91 2.11 2.77
CA LEU A 293 -13.52 0.96 1.93
C LEU A 293 -12.00 0.76 1.87
N TRP A 294 -11.21 1.85 1.94
CA TRP A 294 -9.78 1.84 1.67
C TRP A 294 -8.95 2.46 2.80
N GLY A 295 -9.58 3.05 3.79
CA GLY A 295 -8.91 3.75 4.87
C GLY A 295 -8.29 2.82 5.91
N PRO A 296 -7.67 3.40 6.94
CA PRO A 296 -7.14 2.63 8.07
C PRO A 296 -8.24 1.89 8.85
N LEU A 297 -7.97 0.64 9.23
CA LEU A 297 -8.83 -0.13 10.16
C LEU A 297 -8.21 -0.25 11.54
N THR A 298 -6.88 -0.23 11.62
CA THR A 298 -6.10 -0.43 12.85
C THR A 298 -4.95 0.53 12.92
N GLY A 299 -4.35 0.72 14.07
CA GLY A 299 -3.24 1.64 14.30
C GLY A 299 -3.68 3.00 14.81
N THR A 300 -2.74 3.94 14.88
CA THR A 300 -2.98 5.34 15.26
C THR A 300 -3.14 6.19 14.00
N PHE A 301 -4.32 6.73 13.79
CA PHE A 301 -4.57 7.51 12.57
C PHE A 301 -5.62 8.61 12.75
N LYS A 302 -5.52 9.61 11.88
CA LYS A 302 -6.55 10.62 11.67
C LYS A 302 -6.89 10.69 10.18
N VAL A 303 -8.13 10.41 9.82
CA VAL A 303 -8.61 10.59 8.44
C VAL A 303 -9.18 12.00 8.31
N LEU A 304 -8.71 12.73 7.30
CA LEU A 304 -9.21 14.05 6.94
C LEU A 304 -9.87 14.00 5.56
N VAL A 305 -11.07 14.50 5.49
CA VAL A 305 -11.88 14.66 4.28
C VAL A 305 -12.43 16.07 4.22
N ASN A 306 -12.85 16.51 3.04
CA ASN A 306 -13.77 17.64 2.93
C ASN A 306 -15.20 17.10 2.90
N ASP A 307 -15.83 17.07 4.08
CA ASP A 307 -17.14 16.48 4.35
C ASP A 307 -18.34 17.31 3.85
N GLU A 308 -18.08 18.52 3.34
CA GLU A 308 -19.09 19.37 2.71
C GLU A 308 -19.53 18.92 1.30
N LEU A 309 -18.92 17.83 0.78
CA LEU A 309 -19.10 17.42 -0.62
C LEU A 309 -19.93 16.15 -0.77
N ASP A 310 -20.96 16.20 -1.58
CA ASP A 310 -21.82 15.07 -1.94
C ASP A 310 -21.08 13.99 -2.76
N CYS A 311 -19.94 14.34 -3.37
CA CYS A 311 -19.21 13.46 -4.28
C CYS A 311 -17.98 12.79 -3.67
N LEU A 312 -17.82 12.79 -2.34
CA LEU A 312 -16.76 12.04 -1.68
C LEU A 312 -16.82 10.55 -2.05
N GLY A 313 -15.65 9.94 -2.24
CA GLY A 313 -15.58 8.53 -2.61
C GLY A 313 -16.04 8.24 -4.05
N CYS A 314 -16.10 9.23 -4.94
CA CYS A 314 -16.62 9.09 -6.31
C CYS A 314 -15.78 8.18 -7.23
N ARG A 315 -14.55 7.86 -6.88
CA ARG A 315 -13.59 7.00 -7.59
C ARG A 315 -13.27 7.45 -9.02
N LYS A 316 -13.43 8.74 -9.34
CA LYS A 316 -13.12 9.28 -10.66
C LYS A 316 -11.65 9.65 -10.76
N ARG A 317 -10.96 9.16 -11.79
CA ARG A 317 -9.57 9.51 -12.09
C ARG A 317 -9.41 10.90 -12.73
N ARG A 318 -10.50 11.49 -13.20
CA ARG A 318 -10.61 12.87 -13.67
C ARG A 318 -11.80 13.51 -12.98
N CYS A 319 -11.57 14.63 -12.31
CA CYS A 319 -12.62 15.37 -11.66
C CYS A 319 -13.42 16.15 -12.71
N PRO A 320 -14.75 16.04 -12.73
CA PRO A 320 -15.57 16.86 -13.63
C PRO A 320 -15.77 18.30 -13.10
N LYS A 321 -15.41 18.56 -11.83
CA LYS A 321 -15.47 19.89 -11.22
C LYS A 321 -14.12 20.59 -11.40
N PRO A 322 -14.06 21.90 -11.69
CA PRO A 322 -12.81 22.59 -12.00
C PRO A 322 -11.79 22.55 -10.86
N ASP A 323 -12.23 22.62 -9.60
CA ASP A 323 -11.35 22.90 -8.47
C ASP A 323 -10.96 21.65 -7.65
N GLN A 324 -11.36 20.44 -8.07
CA GLN A 324 -11.07 19.18 -7.34
C GLN A 324 -11.18 19.35 -5.80
N TYR A 325 -12.26 20.00 -5.37
CA TYR A 325 -12.41 20.56 -4.03
C TYR A 325 -12.34 19.53 -2.89
N CYS A 326 -12.47 18.25 -3.20
CA CYS A 326 -12.33 17.18 -2.20
C CYS A 326 -10.92 17.10 -1.60
N MET A 327 -9.88 17.45 -2.35
CA MET A 327 -8.50 17.51 -1.85
C MET A 327 -8.09 18.94 -1.52
N SER A 328 -8.36 19.90 -2.39
CA SER A 328 -8.01 21.30 -2.17
C SER A 328 -8.74 21.94 -0.99
N GLY A 329 -9.93 21.46 -0.63
CA GLY A 329 -10.68 21.91 0.54
C GLY A 329 -10.19 21.35 1.89
N ILE A 330 -9.20 20.44 1.89
CA ILE A 330 -8.54 20.03 3.14
C ILE A 330 -7.50 21.09 3.50
N GLU A 331 -7.77 21.90 4.52
CA GLU A 331 -6.92 23.02 4.90
C GLU A 331 -5.67 22.58 5.68
N PRO A 332 -4.49 23.19 5.44
CA PRO A 332 -3.23 22.86 6.12
C PRO A 332 -3.34 22.96 7.64
N VAL A 333 -4.14 23.88 8.16
CA VAL A 333 -4.38 24.02 9.60
C VAL A 333 -5.05 22.79 10.21
N ARG A 334 -5.92 22.09 9.46
CA ARG A 334 -6.55 20.84 9.92
C ARG A 334 -5.52 19.72 9.98
N VAL A 335 -4.62 19.64 8.99
CA VAL A 335 -3.52 18.66 8.93
C VAL A 335 -2.55 18.92 10.09
N LYS A 336 -2.12 20.18 10.30
CA LYS A 336 -1.25 20.58 11.41
C LYS A 336 -1.83 20.20 12.78
N LYS A 337 -3.13 20.35 12.99
CA LYS A 337 -3.79 19.98 14.25
C LYS A 337 -3.88 18.46 14.46
N ALA A 338 -3.75 17.69 13.39
CA ALA A 338 -3.81 16.24 13.43
C ALA A 338 -2.43 15.58 13.63
N ILE A 339 -1.35 16.33 13.36
CA ILE A 339 0.04 16.01 13.69
C ILE A 339 0.27 16.28 15.19
#